data_c55e23bbbf2d30b6a1451865b8248def
#
_entry.id   c55e23bbbf2d30b6a1451865b8248def
#
_cell.length_a   1.000
_cell.length_b   1.000
_cell.length_c   1.000
_cell.angle_alpha   90.00
_cell.angle_beta   90.00
_cell.angle_gamma   90.00
#
_symmetry.space_group_name_H-M   'P 1'
#
loop_
_entity.id
_entity.type
_entity.pdbx_description
1 polymer ?
#
loop_
_entity_poly.entity_id
_entity_poly.type
_entity_poly.pdbx_seq_one_letter_code
_entity_poly.pdbx_strand_id
1 'polypeptide(L)'
;MQTYLQKQTLARLGIDYFDAWAADFGETVTALELAPSGKGYRARTRFAKFTNLPELLTLYHSFADVKTDVKLDVPEAERKVVTLKPSDTVIDLTEEIAARADKIYAGGVDPHIDNMLKVTGDGKKLALDPRCIEPSLSDESGSKLSFCADNVYEEWKSSADIKVT
;
A
#
# COMPACT_ATOMS: atom_id res chain seq x y z
N MET A 1 -10.18 -15.58 5.42
CA MET A 1 -11.38 -15.63 6.28
C MET A 1 -12.24 -16.84 5.91
N GLN A 2 -12.75 -16.94 4.69
CA GLN A 2 -13.60 -18.02 4.22
C GLN A 2 -12.99 -19.43 4.41
N THR A 3 -11.72 -19.61 4.08
CA THR A 3 -10.98 -20.87 4.27
C THR A 3 -11.01 -21.40 5.71
N TYR A 4 -11.04 -20.53 6.71
CA TYR A 4 -11.10 -20.93 8.12
C TYR A 4 -12.52 -21.18 8.61
N LEU A 5 -13.48 -20.38 8.15
CA LEU A 5 -14.85 -20.39 8.65
C LEU A 5 -15.79 -21.33 7.88
N GLN A 6 -15.44 -21.65 6.62
CA GLN A 6 -16.28 -22.48 5.72
C GLN A 6 -15.55 -23.66 5.09
N LYS A 7 -14.47 -24.15 5.70
CA LYS A 7 -13.62 -25.19 5.11
C LYS A 7 -14.41 -26.38 4.54
N GLN A 8 -15.38 -26.89 5.30
CA GLN A 8 -16.19 -28.04 4.86
C GLN A 8 -17.09 -27.70 3.67
N THR A 9 -17.66 -26.51 3.65
CA THR A 9 -18.53 -26.06 2.54
C THR A 9 -17.70 -25.86 1.27
N LEU A 10 -16.52 -25.25 1.38
CA LEU A 10 -15.60 -25.05 0.26
C LEU A 10 -15.12 -26.38 -0.31
N ALA A 11 -14.77 -27.34 0.54
CA ALA A 11 -14.36 -28.68 0.12
C ALA A 11 -15.49 -29.44 -0.60
N ARG A 12 -16.73 -29.33 -0.09
CA ARG A 12 -17.90 -29.94 -0.73
C ARG A 12 -18.18 -29.36 -2.11
N LEU A 13 -17.87 -28.07 -2.32
CA LEU A 13 -18.03 -27.37 -3.59
C LEU A 13 -16.81 -27.55 -4.51
N GLY A 14 -15.72 -28.14 -4.04
CA GLY A 14 -14.49 -28.32 -4.81
C GLY A 14 -13.66 -27.06 -5.00
N ILE A 15 -13.90 -26.03 -4.18
CA ILE A 15 -13.25 -24.71 -4.26
C ILE A 15 -12.46 -24.37 -2.97
N ASP A 16 -11.96 -25.36 -2.27
CA ASP A 16 -11.18 -25.21 -1.06
C ASP A 16 -9.73 -24.76 -1.31
N TYR A 17 -9.24 -24.92 -2.53
CA TYR A 17 -7.96 -24.36 -2.99
C TYR A 17 -8.15 -23.00 -3.65
N PHE A 18 -7.20 -22.09 -3.42
CA PHE A 18 -7.29 -20.72 -3.93
C PHE A 18 -7.48 -20.65 -5.46
N ASP A 19 -6.77 -21.49 -6.21
CA ASP A 19 -6.83 -21.45 -7.68
C ASP A 19 -8.22 -21.85 -8.20
N ALA A 20 -8.86 -22.88 -7.60
CA ALA A 20 -10.22 -23.28 -7.93
C ALA A 20 -11.22 -22.18 -7.54
N TRP A 21 -11.08 -21.63 -6.34
CA TRP A 21 -11.90 -20.51 -5.88
C TRP A 21 -11.76 -19.28 -6.78
N ALA A 22 -10.52 -18.95 -7.18
CA ALA A 22 -10.24 -17.81 -8.05
C ALA A 22 -10.76 -18.00 -9.48
N ALA A 23 -10.82 -19.24 -9.97
CA ALA A 23 -11.41 -19.56 -11.27
C ALA A 23 -12.92 -19.27 -11.30
N ASP A 24 -13.63 -19.51 -10.18
CA ASP A 24 -15.08 -19.28 -10.10
C ASP A 24 -15.43 -17.82 -9.77
N PHE A 25 -14.62 -17.16 -8.93
CA PHE A 25 -14.97 -15.86 -8.36
C PHE A 25 -14.00 -14.74 -8.74
N GLY A 26 -13.02 -14.99 -9.59
CA GLY A 26 -11.99 -14.03 -9.92
C GLY A 26 -11.77 -13.80 -11.40
N GLU A 27 -11.55 -12.56 -11.75
CA GLU A 27 -11.05 -12.14 -13.05
C GLU A 27 -9.66 -11.56 -12.90
N THR A 28 -8.72 -12.05 -13.73
CA THR A 28 -7.37 -11.52 -13.79
C THR A 28 -7.23 -10.53 -14.95
N VAL A 29 -6.56 -9.41 -14.68
CA VAL A 29 -6.26 -8.40 -15.70
C VAL A 29 -4.76 -8.25 -15.83
N THR A 30 -4.27 -8.24 -17.05
CA THR A 30 -2.87 -7.92 -17.35
C THR A 30 -2.77 -6.44 -17.68
N ALA A 31 -1.99 -5.72 -16.87
CA ALA A 31 -1.74 -4.30 -17.06
C ALA A 31 -0.23 -4.01 -17.11
N LEU A 32 0.12 -2.91 -17.76
CA LEU A 32 1.48 -2.38 -17.72
C LEU A 32 1.64 -1.58 -16.45
N GLU A 33 2.57 -2.00 -15.61
CA GLU A 33 2.94 -1.32 -14.36
C GLU A 33 4.34 -0.75 -14.47
N LEU A 34 4.58 0.38 -13.81
CA LEU A 34 5.92 0.90 -13.67
C LEU A 34 6.81 -0.13 -12.96
N ALA A 35 8.00 -0.36 -13.47
CA ALA A 35 8.93 -1.26 -12.82
C ALA A 35 9.34 -0.71 -11.44
N PRO A 36 9.60 -1.56 -10.43
CA PRO A 36 10.00 -1.12 -9.10
C PRO A 36 11.27 -0.26 -9.05
N SER A 37 12.13 -0.37 -10.05
CA SER A 37 13.29 0.51 -10.22
C SER A 37 12.93 1.95 -10.64
N GLY A 38 11.65 2.21 -10.92
CA GLY A 38 11.19 3.49 -11.46
C GLY A 38 11.50 3.70 -12.94
N LYS A 39 12.14 2.74 -13.58
CA LYS A 39 12.54 2.81 -15.00
C LYS A 39 11.83 1.74 -15.82
N GLY A 40 11.08 2.17 -16.85
CA GLY A 40 10.38 1.26 -17.75
C GLY A 40 9.08 0.69 -17.20
N TYR A 41 8.41 -0.12 -18.03
CA TYR A 41 7.14 -0.76 -17.70
C TYR A 41 7.26 -2.27 -17.83
N ARG A 42 6.50 -2.99 -17.02
CA ARG A 42 6.38 -4.45 -17.08
C ARG A 42 4.91 -4.86 -17.15
N ALA A 43 4.61 -5.89 -17.92
CA ALA A 43 3.30 -6.52 -17.88
C ALA A 43 3.16 -7.38 -16.62
N ARG A 44 2.08 -7.18 -15.88
CA ARG A 44 1.72 -7.98 -14.71
C ARG A 44 0.27 -8.38 -14.77
N THR A 45 0.03 -9.67 -14.61
CA THR A 45 -1.33 -10.20 -14.44
C THR A 45 -1.65 -10.24 -12.95
N ARG A 46 -2.75 -9.62 -12.58
CA ARG A 46 -3.23 -9.56 -11.20
C ARG A 46 -4.70 -9.91 -11.14
N PHE A 47 -5.10 -10.48 -10.00
CA PHE A 47 -6.51 -10.56 -9.62
C PHE A 47 -7.04 -9.12 -9.49
N ALA A 48 -8.03 -8.77 -10.30
CA ALA A 48 -8.49 -7.39 -10.40
C ALA A 48 -9.95 -7.19 -10.03
N LYS A 49 -10.79 -8.19 -10.31
CA LYS A 49 -12.23 -8.08 -10.09
C LYS A 49 -12.79 -9.37 -9.54
N PHE A 50 -13.89 -9.25 -8.80
CA PHE A 50 -14.71 -10.38 -8.43
C PHE A 50 -15.77 -10.62 -9.52
N THR A 51 -15.91 -11.86 -9.90
CA THR A 51 -16.99 -12.36 -10.76
C THR A 51 -17.96 -13.17 -9.94
N ASN A 52 -19.11 -13.53 -10.51
CA ASN A 52 -20.10 -14.38 -9.88
C ASN A 52 -20.47 -13.91 -8.45
N LEU A 53 -20.65 -12.59 -8.31
CA LEU A 53 -20.91 -11.95 -7.02
C LEU A 53 -22.13 -12.48 -6.27
N PRO A 54 -23.27 -12.81 -6.91
CA PRO A 54 -24.44 -13.32 -6.19
C PRO A 54 -24.14 -14.61 -5.41
N GLU A 55 -23.45 -15.56 -6.02
CA GLU A 55 -23.06 -16.83 -5.39
C GLU A 55 -22.01 -16.59 -4.30
N LEU A 56 -21.01 -15.75 -4.59
CA LEU A 56 -19.99 -15.38 -3.61
C LEU A 56 -20.61 -14.75 -2.36
N LEU A 57 -21.53 -13.81 -2.54
CA LEU A 57 -22.23 -13.14 -1.45
C LEU A 57 -23.14 -14.11 -0.68
N THR A 58 -23.82 -15.00 -1.38
CA THR A 58 -24.65 -16.04 -0.75
C THR A 58 -23.81 -16.95 0.13
N LEU A 59 -22.66 -17.40 -0.37
CA LEU A 59 -21.69 -18.16 0.43
C LEU A 59 -21.19 -17.37 1.62
N TYR A 60 -20.88 -16.08 1.41
CA TYR A 60 -20.37 -15.23 2.46
C TYR A 60 -21.41 -14.98 3.57
N HIS A 61 -22.65 -14.67 3.21
CA HIS A 61 -23.74 -14.43 4.16
C HIS A 61 -24.14 -15.68 4.96
N SER A 62 -23.79 -16.88 4.48
CA SER A 62 -24.08 -18.11 5.23
C SER A 62 -23.26 -18.28 6.51
N PHE A 63 -22.17 -17.52 6.68
CA PHE A 63 -21.31 -17.61 7.87
C PHE A 63 -20.92 -16.23 8.46
N ALA A 64 -21.24 -15.15 7.78
CA ALA A 64 -20.91 -13.79 8.22
C ALA A 64 -22.17 -12.92 8.22
N ASP A 65 -22.35 -12.20 9.32
CA ASP A 65 -23.31 -11.11 9.38
C ASP A 65 -22.62 -9.84 8.85
N VAL A 66 -23.19 -9.22 7.81
CA VAL A 66 -22.64 -8.06 7.13
C VAL A 66 -23.50 -6.85 7.39
N LYS A 67 -22.96 -5.89 8.10
CA LYS A 67 -23.62 -4.62 8.38
C LYS A 67 -23.02 -3.54 7.48
N THR A 68 -23.77 -3.13 6.47
CA THR A 68 -23.33 -2.09 5.51
C THR A 68 -23.83 -0.70 5.88
N ASP A 69 -24.92 -0.61 6.66
CA ASP A 69 -25.56 0.65 7.04
C ASP A 69 -25.09 1.13 8.42
N VAL A 70 -23.80 1.32 8.56
CA VAL A 70 -23.27 1.98 9.77
C VAL A 70 -23.32 3.50 9.55
N LYS A 71 -24.37 4.11 10.06
CA LYS A 71 -24.44 5.58 10.13
C LYS A 71 -23.49 6.03 11.24
N LEU A 72 -22.39 6.59 10.86
CA LEU A 72 -21.45 7.23 11.77
C LEU A 72 -21.78 8.74 11.79
N ASP A 73 -21.94 9.28 12.98
CA ASP A 73 -22.03 10.72 13.19
C ASP A 73 -20.62 11.31 13.18
N VAL A 74 -20.03 11.33 11.99
CA VAL A 74 -18.70 11.92 11.76
C VAL A 74 -18.83 13.14 10.86
N PRO A 75 -18.03 14.18 11.09
CA PRO A 75 -17.99 15.34 10.22
C PRO A 75 -17.63 14.96 8.78
N GLU A 76 -18.15 15.70 7.82
CA GLU A 76 -17.78 15.53 6.44
C GLU A 76 -16.30 15.92 6.26
N ALA A 77 -15.49 14.99 5.71
CA ALA A 77 -14.05 15.20 5.56
C ALA A 77 -13.73 15.75 4.17
N GLU A 78 -13.05 16.88 4.13
CA GLU A 78 -12.48 17.42 2.90
C GLU A 78 -11.04 16.89 2.73
N ARG A 79 -10.77 16.20 1.60
CA ARG A 79 -9.43 15.72 1.30
C ARG A 79 -8.65 16.78 0.52
N LYS A 80 -7.65 17.39 1.16
CA LYS A 80 -6.68 18.28 0.50
C LYS A 80 -5.37 17.52 0.23
N VAL A 81 -4.95 17.48 -1.04
CA VAL A 81 -3.68 16.88 -1.45
C VAL A 81 -2.67 17.99 -1.64
N VAL A 82 -1.60 17.95 -0.85
CA VAL A 82 -0.48 18.88 -0.99
C VAL A 82 0.73 18.12 -1.50
N THR A 83 1.33 18.62 -2.58
CA THR A 83 2.53 18.03 -3.19
C THR A 83 3.72 18.92 -2.87
N LEU A 84 4.74 18.33 -2.24
CA LEU A 84 6.02 18.99 -1.94
C LEU A 84 7.06 18.60 -2.98
N LYS A 85 7.99 19.52 -3.29
CA LYS A 85 9.16 19.20 -4.11
C LYS A 85 10.15 18.40 -3.25
N PRO A 86 10.73 17.31 -3.78
CA PRO A 86 11.78 16.60 -3.08
C PRO A 86 13.02 17.49 -2.96
N SER A 87 13.77 17.35 -1.87
CA SER A 87 15.10 17.92 -1.73
C SER A 87 16.13 17.14 -2.56
N ASP A 88 17.31 17.73 -2.77
CA ASP A 88 18.40 17.06 -3.47
C ASP A 88 18.81 15.78 -2.74
N THR A 89 18.87 15.80 -1.41
CA THR A 89 19.12 14.61 -0.57
C THR A 89 18.12 13.47 -0.85
N VAL A 90 16.84 13.79 -0.97
CA VAL A 90 15.80 12.79 -1.28
C VAL A 90 15.97 12.26 -2.70
N ILE A 91 16.39 13.09 -3.64
CA ILE A 91 16.64 12.68 -5.03
C ILE A 91 17.81 11.69 -5.06
N ASP A 92 18.96 12.06 -4.45
CA ASP A 92 20.16 11.23 -4.41
C ASP A 92 19.89 9.86 -3.77
N LEU A 93 19.24 9.82 -2.60
CA LEU A 93 18.86 8.57 -1.95
C LEU A 93 17.85 7.74 -2.76
N THR A 94 16.98 8.39 -3.53
CA THR A 94 16.05 7.68 -4.44
C THR A 94 16.82 7.01 -5.57
N GLU A 95 17.84 7.66 -6.13
CA GLU A 95 18.69 7.09 -7.16
C GLU A 95 19.52 5.91 -6.63
N GLU A 96 20.04 5.98 -5.41
CA GLU A 96 20.73 4.87 -4.75
C GLU A 96 19.81 3.66 -4.56
N ILE A 97 18.59 3.88 -4.07
CA ILE A 97 17.58 2.82 -3.89
C ILE A 97 17.21 2.20 -5.25
N ALA A 98 17.06 3.01 -6.30
CA ALA A 98 16.79 2.53 -7.64
C ALA A 98 17.96 1.69 -8.20
N ALA A 99 19.19 2.13 -8.00
CA ALA A 99 20.39 1.38 -8.40
C ALA A 99 20.51 0.02 -7.68
N ARG A 100 20.14 -0.03 -6.39
CA ARG A 100 20.07 -1.30 -5.62
C ARG A 100 19.02 -2.23 -6.22
N ALA A 101 17.84 -1.71 -6.55
CA ALA A 101 16.79 -2.50 -7.20
C ALA A 101 17.26 -3.09 -8.53
N ASP A 102 17.92 -2.30 -9.36
CA ASP A 102 18.46 -2.75 -10.65
C ASP A 102 19.50 -3.87 -10.50
N LYS A 103 20.40 -3.78 -9.52
CA LYS A 103 21.38 -4.82 -9.20
C LYS A 103 20.71 -6.14 -8.76
N ILE A 104 19.67 -6.06 -7.93
CA ILE A 104 18.91 -7.24 -7.48
C ILE A 104 18.21 -7.90 -8.66
N TYR A 105 17.60 -7.12 -9.55
CA TYR A 105 16.96 -7.65 -10.75
C TYR A 105 17.95 -8.31 -11.72
N ALA A 106 19.16 -7.80 -11.80
CA ALA A 106 20.23 -8.43 -12.59
C ALA A 106 20.74 -9.76 -11.99
N GLY A 107 20.29 -10.13 -10.79
CA GLY A 107 20.64 -11.41 -10.14
C GLY A 107 22.05 -11.45 -9.55
N GLY A 108 22.70 -10.30 -9.38
CA GLY A 108 24.07 -10.21 -8.88
C GLY A 108 24.21 -10.05 -7.36
N VAL A 109 23.13 -10.14 -6.59
CA VAL A 109 23.12 -9.85 -5.13
C VAL A 109 22.56 -11.06 -4.38
N ASP A 110 23.28 -11.48 -3.32
CA ASP A 110 22.78 -12.51 -2.41
C ASP A 110 21.51 -12.00 -1.70
N PRO A 111 20.38 -12.71 -1.76
CA PRO A 111 19.12 -12.32 -1.11
C PRO A 111 19.21 -12.10 0.41
N HIS A 112 20.20 -12.71 1.08
CA HIS A 112 20.45 -12.48 2.51
C HIS A 112 21.11 -11.13 2.77
N ILE A 113 21.89 -10.61 1.83
CA ILE A 113 22.55 -9.31 1.93
C ILE A 113 21.56 -8.23 1.58
N ASP A 114 20.97 -8.28 0.37
CA ASP A 114 19.97 -7.31 -0.09
C ASP A 114 18.90 -7.98 -0.96
N ASN A 115 17.67 -7.49 -0.87
CA ASN A 115 16.53 -8.04 -1.61
C ASN A 115 15.44 -6.97 -1.81
N MET A 116 14.50 -7.24 -2.71
CA MET A 116 13.43 -6.30 -3.04
C MET A 116 12.55 -5.91 -1.86
N LEU A 117 12.43 -6.75 -0.83
CA LEU A 117 11.67 -6.42 0.38
C LEU A 117 12.38 -5.32 1.19
N LYS A 118 13.71 -5.43 1.36
CA LYS A 118 14.53 -4.41 2.01
C LYS A 118 14.47 -3.11 1.22
N VAL A 119 14.71 -3.15 -0.09
CA VAL A 119 14.65 -1.98 -0.99
C VAL A 119 13.30 -1.27 -0.93
N THR A 120 12.21 -2.03 -0.97
CA THR A 120 10.85 -1.47 -0.84
C THR A 120 10.61 -0.88 0.55
N GLY A 121 11.13 -1.52 1.59
CA GLY A 121 11.10 -1.01 2.97
C GLY A 121 11.83 0.32 3.10
N ASP A 122 13.03 0.40 2.55
CA ASP A 122 13.84 1.63 2.56
C ASP A 122 13.18 2.74 1.73
N GLY A 123 12.61 2.43 0.58
CA GLY A 123 11.83 3.38 -0.21
C GLY A 123 10.64 3.97 0.55
N LYS A 124 9.94 3.16 1.36
CA LYS A 124 8.86 3.66 2.23
C LYS A 124 9.37 4.58 3.34
N LYS A 125 10.51 4.24 3.95
CA LYS A 125 11.16 5.07 4.97
C LYS A 125 11.60 6.41 4.37
N LEU A 126 12.27 6.39 3.21
CA LEU A 126 12.67 7.59 2.48
C LEU A 126 11.48 8.48 2.13
N ALA A 127 10.39 7.87 1.68
CA ALA A 127 9.16 8.61 1.36
C ALA A 127 8.53 9.30 2.57
N LEU A 128 8.83 8.84 3.78
CA LEU A 128 8.42 9.49 5.02
C LEU A 128 9.42 10.58 5.41
N ASP A 129 10.69 10.18 5.64
CA ASP A 129 11.76 11.09 6.06
C ASP A 129 13.12 10.45 5.73
N PRO A 130 14.05 11.17 5.08
CA PRO A 130 15.39 10.64 4.75
C PRO A 130 16.19 10.21 5.97
N ARG A 131 15.96 10.81 7.15
CA ARG A 131 16.60 10.43 8.42
C ARG A 131 16.24 9.02 8.90
N CYS A 132 15.16 8.44 8.37
CA CYS A 132 14.84 7.02 8.61
C CYS A 132 15.80 6.05 7.89
N ILE A 133 16.53 6.55 6.88
CA ILE A 133 17.58 5.81 6.17
C ILE A 133 18.94 6.19 6.73
N GLU A 134 19.21 7.47 6.86
CA GLU A 134 20.47 8.00 7.32
C GLU A 134 20.27 8.98 8.49
N PRO A 135 20.35 8.48 9.73
CA PRO A 135 20.07 9.26 10.93
C PRO A 135 20.99 10.46 11.17
N SER A 136 22.14 10.53 10.45
CA SER A 136 23.11 11.64 10.52
C SER A 136 22.65 12.89 9.79
N LEU A 137 21.60 12.78 8.94
CA LEU A 137 21.09 13.92 8.19
C LEU A 137 20.43 14.94 9.12
N SER A 138 20.62 16.21 8.79
CA SER A 138 19.95 17.32 9.47
C SER A 138 18.46 17.37 9.11
N ASP A 139 17.68 18.01 9.96
CA ASP A 139 16.29 18.31 9.66
C ASP A 139 16.21 19.35 8.52
N GLU A 140 15.49 18.99 7.46
CA GLU A 140 15.29 19.87 6.31
C GLU A 140 13.95 20.61 6.47
N SER A 141 14.02 21.94 6.49
CA SER A 141 12.82 22.79 6.41
C SER A 141 12.10 22.52 5.10
N GLY A 142 10.81 22.20 5.16
CA GLY A 142 10.02 21.84 3.97
C GLY A 142 9.96 20.33 3.68
N SER A 143 10.49 19.49 4.57
CA SER A 143 10.25 18.05 4.54
C SER A 143 8.74 17.75 4.74
N LYS A 144 8.30 16.56 4.37
CA LYS A 144 6.90 16.14 4.59
C LYS A 144 6.50 16.21 6.06
N LEU A 145 7.42 15.85 6.96
CA LEU A 145 7.15 15.88 8.40
C LEU A 145 7.06 17.32 8.91
N SER A 146 8.00 18.19 8.54
CA SER A 146 7.95 19.62 8.92
C SER A 146 6.67 20.26 8.42
N PHE A 147 6.34 20.06 7.15
CA PHE A 147 5.11 20.60 6.57
C PHE A 147 3.84 20.06 7.26
N CYS A 148 3.80 18.77 7.59
CA CYS A 148 2.69 18.18 8.32
C CYS A 148 2.58 18.78 9.74
N ALA A 149 3.69 18.94 10.44
CA ALA A 149 3.72 19.54 11.76
C ALA A 149 3.26 21.01 11.73
N ASP A 150 3.72 21.78 10.75
CA ASP A 150 3.32 23.18 10.57
C ASP A 150 1.81 23.28 10.27
N ASN A 151 1.27 22.43 9.38
CA ASN A 151 -0.15 22.38 9.11
C ASN A 151 -0.99 22.05 10.34
N VAL A 152 -0.58 21.02 11.09
CA VAL A 152 -1.27 20.62 12.33
C VAL A 152 -1.23 21.77 13.35
N TYR A 153 -0.09 22.45 13.45
CA TYR A 153 0.07 23.58 14.35
C TYR A 153 -0.81 24.77 13.98
N GLU A 154 -0.86 25.11 12.69
CA GLU A 154 -1.71 26.22 12.21
C GLU A 154 -3.20 25.92 12.37
N GLU A 155 -3.65 24.69 12.08
CA GLU A 155 -5.02 24.25 12.32
C GLU A 155 -5.35 24.29 13.82
N TRP A 156 -4.47 23.80 14.68
CA TRP A 156 -4.64 23.86 16.12
C TRP A 156 -4.71 25.30 16.64
N LYS A 157 -3.88 26.20 16.13
CA LYS A 157 -3.84 27.60 16.52
C LYS A 157 -5.07 28.39 16.06
N SER A 158 -5.61 28.04 14.88
CA SER A 158 -6.77 28.73 14.28
C SER A 158 -8.09 28.34 14.92
N SER A 159 -8.16 27.22 15.61
CA SER A 159 -9.39 26.69 16.19
C SER A 159 -9.23 26.39 17.68
N ALA A 160 -10.02 27.07 18.50
CA ALA A 160 -10.02 26.87 19.96
C ALA A 160 -10.57 25.49 20.41
N ASP A 161 -11.25 24.76 19.51
CA ASP A 161 -12.00 23.53 19.82
C ASP A 161 -11.51 22.27 19.11
N ILE A 162 -10.44 22.32 18.29
CA ILE A 162 -9.92 21.14 17.62
C ILE A 162 -9.08 20.31 18.57
N LYS A 163 -9.58 19.11 18.87
CA LYS A 163 -8.75 18.02 19.43
C LYS A 163 -8.05 17.33 18.26
N VAL A 164 -6.76 17.61 18.11
CA VAL A 164 -5.91 16.83 17.19
C VAL A 164 -5.60 15.50 17.89
N THR A 165 -6.14 14.41 17.35
CA THR A 165 -5.90 13.04 17.81
C THR A 165 -4.95 12.32 16.87
#